data_f9786fadfefc1d3f6a18c4e27a2265ac
#
_entry.id   f9786fadfefc1d3f6a18c4e27a2265ac
#
_cell.length_a   1.000
_cell.length_b   1.000
_cell.length_c   1.000
_cell.angle_alpha   90.00
_cell.angle_beta   90.00
_cell.angle_gamma   90.00
#
_symmetry.space_group_name_H-M   'P 1'
#
loop_
_entity.id
_entity.type
_entity.pdbx_description
1 polymer ?
#
loop_
_entity_poly.entity_id
_entity_poly.type
_entity_poly.pdbx_seq_one_letter_code
_entity_poly.pdbx_strand_id
1 'polypeptide(L)'
;MRESNAENNRKGKSMDQIKIKAEPRAEQGTGAVRRLRRTGMIPGSVMKMKKGGTELIKLPAHDFMMAMRGRTGKQVLVTLDMNGAEMPALLREMQNDVLKGTPIHVDFSEVSLSEKVRITVPVYLVGEAKGVKIGGGVLEQVLRSVDIDCLPTDIPEKFDVDVSALDLDQTMFVRDLKLDAKYTVVTRGELALAVVKAPDDAPAAGAAAAAAEESKAPEVIKKGKEEAPAAEKKEEKK
;
A
#
# COMPACT_ATOMS: atom_id res chain seq x y z
N MET A 1 -15.58 -25.83 -35.47
CA MET A 1 -16.48 -24.79 -34.90
C MET A 1 -16.31 -24.72 -33.37
N ARG A 2 -15.14 -24.32 -32.84
CA ARG A 2 -14.87 -24.09 -31.39
C ARG A 2 -13.70 -23.12 -31.16
N GLU A 3 -13.56 -22.07 -31.96
CA GLU A 3 -12.47 -21.08 -31.81
C GLU A 3 -12.93 -19.63 -31.67
N SER A 4 -14.20 -19.35 -31.40
CA SER A 4 -14.72 -17.96 -31.36
C SER A 4 -15.04 -17.39 -29.95
N ASN A 5 -14.59 -18.03 -28.86
CA ASN A 5 -14.97 -17.57 -27.50
C ASN A 5 -13.83 -17.00 -26.67
N ALA A 6 -12.61 -16.88 -27.20
CA ALA A 6 -11.46 -16.34 -26.46
C ALA A 6 -11.17 -14.85 -26.71
N GLU A 7 -11.78 -14.24 -27.74
CA GLU A 7 -11.47 -12.84 -28.12
C GLU A 7 -12.41 -11.78 -27.51
N ASN A 8 -13.47 -12.19 -26.83
CA ASN A 8 -14.49 -11.25 -26.35
C ASN A 8 -14.27 -10.72 -24.92
N ASN A 9 -13.12 -11.07 -24.29
CA ASN A 9 -12.83 -10.65 -22.90
C ASN A 9 -11.84 -9.48 -22.79
N ARG A 10 -11.50 -8.83 -23.91
CA ARG A 10 -10.58 -7.66 -23.94
C ARG A 10 -11.26 -6.32 -24.18
N LYS A 11 -12.59 -6.28 -24.27
CA LYS A 11 -13.30 -4.99 -24.28
C LYS A 11 -13.34 -4.44 -22.86
N GLY A 12 -12.61 -3.33 -22.67
CA GLY A 12 -12.54 -2.58 -21.43
C GLY A 12 -13.88 -2.52 -20.74
N LYS A 13 -13.92 -3.12 -19.53
CA LYS A 13 -15.05 -3.02 -18.63
C LYS A 13 -15.26 -1.54 -18.39
N SER A 14 -16.30 -0.97 -18.98
CA SER A 14 -16.73 0.40 -18.69
C SER A 14 -16.79 0.50 -17.17
N MET A 15 -16.07 1.46 -16.60
CA MET A 15 -16.08 1.69 -15.15
C MET A 15 -17.52 1.83 -14.70
N ASP A 16 -18.03 0.82 -13.99
CA ASP A 16 -19.26 0.96 -13.25
C ASP A 16 -19.04 2.11 -12.26
N GLN A 17 -19.69 3.23 -12.51
CA GLN A 17 -19.64 4.39 -11.62
C GLN A 17 -20.24 3.96 -10.29
N ILE A 18 -19.38 3.81 -9.30
CA ILE A 18 -19.78 3.43 -7.96
C ILE A 18 -20.42 4.65 -7.32
N LYS A 19 -21.71 4.59 -7.04
CA LYS A 19 -22.40 5.62 -6.28
C LYS A 19 -22.45 5.23 -4.81
N ILE A 20 -21.92 6.08 -3.94
CA ILE A 20 -21.92 5.88 -2.49
C ILE A 20 -22.60 7.08 -1.84
N LYS A 21 -23.59 6.81 -1.00
CA LYS A 21 -24.24 7.84 -0.19
C LYS A 21 -23.30 8.25 0.95
N ALA A 22 -23.06 9.54 1.05
CA ALA A 22 -22.27 10.14 2.11
C ALA A 22 -23.04 11.27 2.78
N GLU A 23 -22.99 11.33 4.09
CA GLU A 23 -23.62 12.40 4.87
C GLU A 23 -22.55 13.27 5.52
N PRO A 24 -22.67 14.60 5.49
CA PRO A 24 -21.75 15.46 6.19
C PRO A 24 -21.89 15.25 7.71
N ARG A 25 -20.76 15.35 8.43
CA ARG A 25 -20.74 15.26 9.89
C ARG A 25 -20.10 16.50 10.51
N ALA A 26 -20.71 17.03 11.55
CA ALA A 26 -20.16 18.12 12.36
C ALA A 26 -19.35 17.61 13.56
N GLU A 27 -19.70 16.41 14.05
CA GLU A 27 -19.05 15.84 15.24
C GLU A 27 -17.60 15.44 14.97
N GLN A 28 -16.70 15.93 15.82
CA GLN A 28 -15.28 15.63 15.79
C GLN A 28 -14.85 14.95 17.10
N GLY A 29 -13.67 14.35 17.06
CA GLY A 29 -13.04 13.73 18.20
C GLY A 29 -13.27 12.23 18.33
N THR A 30 -12.40 11.60 19.12
CA THR A 30 -12.28 10.14 19.25
C THR A 30 -13.56 9.47 19.76
N GLY A 31 -14.26 10.11 20.68
CA GLY A 31 -15.49 9.56 21.28
C GLY A 31 -16.64 9.47 20.26
N ALA A 32 -16.85 10.54 19.46
CA ALA A 32 -17.87 10.60 18.43
C ALA A 32 -17.60 9.56 17.32
N VAL A 33 -16.35 9.49 16.84
CA VAL A 33 -15.90 8.54 15.84
C VAL A 33 -16.09 7.09 16.30
N ARG A 34 -15.80 6.79 17.59
CA ARG A 34 -16.00 5.45 18.14
C ARG A 34 -17.48 5.06 18.20
N ARG A 35 -18.38 6.01 18.51
CA ARG A 35 -19.84 5.80 18.46
C ARG A 35 -20.31 5.50 17.04
N LEU A 36 -19.88 6.30 16.06
CA LEU A 36 -20.21 6.09 14.63
C LEU A 36 -19.82 4.69 14.14
N ARG A 37 -18.61 4.23 14.46
CA ARG A 37 -18.17 2.87 14.06
C ARG A 37 -19.02 1.77 14.70
N ARG A 38 -19.53 1.98 15.91
CA ARG A 38 -20.44 1.02 16.57
C ARG A 38 -21.80 0.93 15.91
N THR A 39 -22.27 2.00 15.27
CA THR A 39 -23.53 2.03 14.50
C THR A 39 -23.35 1.55 13.07
N GLY A 40 -22.19 1.01 12.69
CA GLY A 40 -21.92 0.51 11.35
C GLY A 40 -21.63 1.61 10.31
N MET A 41 -21.28 2.82 10.77
CA MET A 41 -20.89 3.93 9.90
C MET A 41 -19.37 4.11 9.90
N ILE A 42 -18.79 4.43 8.75
CA ILE A 42 -17.37 4.74 8.60
C ILE A 42 -17.23 6.26 8.57
N PRO A 43 -16.38 6.84 9.42
CA PRO A 43 -15.97 8.23 9.28
C PRO A 43 -15.03 8.37 8.09
N GLY A 44 -15.18 9.45 7.34
CA GLY A 44 -14.31 9.78 6.23
C GLY A 44 -14.06 11.28 6.14
N SER A 45 -13.18 11.64 5.21
CA SER A 45 -12.93 13.02 4.81
C SER A 45 -12.97 13.17 3.29
N VAL A 46 -13.39 14.33 2.82
CA VAL A 46 -13.36 14.71 1.40
C VAL A 46 -12.57 16.00 1.27
N MET A 47 -11.46 15.93 0.57
CA MET A 47 -10.67 17.10 0.20
C MET A 47 -11.28 17.74 -1.06
N LYS A 48 -11.75 18.98 -0.95
CA LYS A 48 -12.34 19.75 -2.07
C LYS A 48 -11.27 20.50 -2.84
N MET A 49 -11.23 20.33 -4.17
CA MET A 49 -10.25 21.04 -5.03
C MET A 49 -10.50 22.55 -5.07
N LYS A 50 -11.76 22.97 -5.27
CA LYS A 50 -12.11 24.37 -5.55
C LYS A 50 -12.10 25.30 -4.34
N LYS A 51 -12.22 24.78 -3.12
CA LYS A 51 -12.33 25.59 -1.89
C LYS A 51 -11.19 25.35 -0.90
N GLY A 52 -10.24 24.47 -1.23
CA GLY A 52 -9.10 24.16 -0.34
C GLY A 52 -9.46 23.67 1.06
N GLY A 53 -10.71 23.20 1.25
CA GLY A 53 -11.21 22.74 2.53
C GLY A 53 -11.43 21.23 2.57
N THR A 54 -11.28 20.65 3.76
CA THR A 54 -11.65 19.26 4.03
C THR A 54 -13.02 19.23 4.66
N GLU A 55 -13.93 18.49 4.06
CA GLU A 55 -15.25 18.23 4.62
C GLU A 55 -15.29 16.85 5.26
N LEU A 56 -15.79 16.79 6.50
CA LEU A 56 -15.92 15.54 7.22
C LEU A 56 -17.24 14.87 6.84
N ILE A 57 -17.16 13.59 6.49
CA ILE A 57 -18.28 12.78 6.08
C ILE A 57 -18.41 11.51 6.91
N LYS A 58 -19.59 10.89 6.83
CA LYS A 58 -19.85 9.53 7.30
C LYS A 58 -20.57 8.76 6.20
N LEU A 59 -20.27 7.48 6.09
CA LEU A 59 -20.87 6.60 5.08
C LEU A 59 -21.19 5.22 5.68
N PRO A 60 -22.20 4.51 5.15
CA PRO A 60 -22.53 3.17 5.59
C PRO A 60 -21.40 2.20 5.28
N ALA A 61 -20.91 1.45 6.29
CA ALA A 61 -19.82 0.49 6.12
C ALA A 61 -20.17 -0.64 5.17
N HIS A 62 -21.40 -1.12 5.24
CA HIS A 62 -21.88 -2.21 4.40
C HIS A 62 -21.86 -1.83 2.90
N ASP A 63 -22.44 -0.70 2.56
CA ASP A 63 -22.56 -0.23 1.18
C ASP A 63 -21.16 0.05 0.60
N PHE A 64 -20.29 0.66 1.40
CA PHE A 64 -18.91 0.90 1.01
C PHE A 64 -18.15 -0.41 0.74
N MET A 65 -18.23 -1.38 1.64
CA MET A 65 -17.57 -2.67 1.46
C MET A 65 -18.09 -3.43 0.23
N MET A 66 -19.41 -3.37 -0.02
CA MET A 66 -20.01 -3.99 -1.21
C MET A 66 -19.55 -3.31 -2.49
N ALA A 67 -19.45 -1.99 -2.48
CA ALA A 67 -18.97 -1.19 -3.61
C ALA A 67 -17.50 -1.42 -3.94
N MET A 68 -16.68 -1.69 -2.91
CA MET A 68 -15.25 -1.97 -3.05
C MET A 68 -14.92 -3.44 -3.29
N ARG A 69 -15.91 -4.33 -3.18
CA ARG A 69 -15.71 -5.77 -3.33
C ARG A 69 -15.23 -6.12 -4.74
N GLY A 70 -14.14 -6.90 -4.81
CA GLY A 70 -13.55 -7.35 -6.09
C GLY A 70 -12.65 -6.34 -6.78
N ARG A 71 -12.37 -5.19 -6.15
CA ARG A 71 -11.41 -4.20 -6.66
C ARG A 71 -10.08 -4.33 -5.94
N THR A 72 -9.05 -4.52 -6.71
CA THR A 72 -7.69 -4.75 -6.19
C THR A 72 -6.93 -3.44 -6.02
N GLY A 73 -7.34 -2.38 -6.73
CA GLY A 73 -6.71 -1.06 -6.68
C GLY A 73 -7.07 -0.30 -5.39
N LYS A 74 -6.08 0.37 -4.80
CA LYS A 74 -6.29 1.24 -3.63
C LYS A 74 -6.98 2.56 -4.00
N GLN A 75 -6.88 2.99 -5.26
CA GLN A 75 -7.41 4.26 -5.74
C GLN A 75 -8.48 4.00 -6.80
N VAL A 76 -9.73 4.28 -6.43
CA VAL A 76 -10.92 4.01 -7.24
C VAL A 76 -11.72 5.29 -7.40
N LEU A 77 -12.20 5.55 -8.62
CA LEU A 77 -13.11 6.65 -8.88
C LEU A 77 -14.52 6.29 -8.38
N VAL A 78 -15.08 7.14 -7.54
CA VAL A 78 -16.38 6.97 -6.89
C VAL A 78 -17.20 8.24 -7.07
N THR A 79 -18.50 8.10 -7.28
CA THR A 79 -19.43 9.22 -7.23
C THR A 79 -20.04 9.28 -5.82
N LEU A 80 -19.70 10.32 -5.06
CA LEU A 80 -20.27 10.55 -3.74
C LEU A 80 -21.58 11.33 -3.89
N ASP A 81 -22.67 10.80 -3.35
CA ASP A 81 -23.92 11.51 -3.21
C ASP A 81 -23.99 12.16 -1.83
N MET A 82 -23.83 13.49 -1.81
CA MET A 82 -23.94 14.30 -0.60
C MET A 82 -25.18 15.18 -0.68
N ASN A 83 -26.22 14.79 0.05
CA ASN A 83 -27.49 15.54 0.11
C ASN A 83 -28.14 15.80 -1.27
N GLY A 84 -28.02 14.84 -2.20
CA GLY A 84 -28.54 14.95 -3.56
C GLY A 84 -27.62 15.66 -4.56
N ALA A 85 -26.42 16.05 -4.14
CA ALA A 85 -25.37 16.55 -5.03
C ALA A 85 -24.36 15.43 -5.33
N GLU A 86 -24.30 15.02 -6.60
CA GLU A 86 -23.33 14.03 -7.06
C GLU A 86 -21.96 14.70 -7.28
N MET A 87 -20.91 14.19 -6.64
CA MET A 87 -19.57 14.70 -6.76
C MET A 87 -18.60 13.56 -7.12
N PRO A 88 -17.86 13.65 -8.23
CA PRO A 88 -16.82 12.69 -8.55
C PRO A 88 -15.65 12.85 -7.58
N ALA A 89 -15.27 11.76 -6.91
CA ALA A 89 -14.21 11.73 -5.95
C ALA A 89 -13.33 10.49 -6.17
N LEU A 90 -12.04 10.66 -5.98
CA LEU A 90 -11.06 9.58 -5.98
C LEU A 90 -10.85 9.09 -4.55
N LEU A 91 -10.99 7.81 -4.32
CA LEU A 91 -10.57 7.17 -3.08
C LEU A 91 -9.04 7.27 -2.99
N ARG A 92 -8.53 7.99 -2.01
CA ARG A 92 -7.10 8.22 -1.83
C ARG A 92 -6.48 7.21 -0.88
N GLU A 93 -7.11 7.05 0.26
CA GLU A 93 -6.65 6.14 1.30
C GLU A 93 -7.82 5.45 1.99
N MET A 94 -7.62 4.19 2.33
CA MET A 94 -8.55 3.41 3.11
C MET A 94 -7.77 2.71 4.23
N GLN A 95 -8.10 3.04 5.47
CA GLN A 95 -7.54 2.40 6.65
C GLN A 95 -8.44 1.26 7.09
N ASN A 96 -7.90 0.07 7.18
CA ASN A 96 -8.62 -1.11 7.62
C ASN A 96 -8.16 -1.55 9.01
N ASP A 97 -9.08 -2.11 9.77
CA ASP A 97 -8.75 -2.85 11.00
C ASP A 97 -8.04 -4.15 10.62
N VAL A 98 -6.83 -4.33 11.11
CA VAL A 98 -5.98 -5.49 10.77
C VAL A 98 -6.62 -6.80 11.24
N LEU A 99 -7.33 -6.78 12.37
CA LEU A 99 -7.94 -7.98 12.97
C LEU A 99 -9.29 -8.32 12.33
N LYS A 100 -10.10 -7.31 12.07
CA LYS A 100 -11.49 -7.49 11.57
C LYS A 100 -11.60 -7.35 10.05
N GLY A 101 -10.59 -6.78 9.38
CA GLY A 101 -10.64 -6.47 7.95
C GLY A 101 -11.68 -5.41 7.58
N THR A 102 -12.30 -4.75 8.57
CA THR A 102 -13.32 -3.72 8.33
C THR A 102 -12.67 -2.34 8.15
N PRO A 103 -13.19 -1.49 7.25
CA PRO A 103 -12.66 -0.15 7.07
C PRO A 103 -12.95 0.72 8.31
N ILE A 104 -11.88 1.40 8.78
CA ILE A 104 -11.92 2.30 9.94
C ILE A 104 -12.06 3.75 9.51
N HIS A 105 -11.38 4.14 8.44
CA HIS A 105 -11.37 5.49 7.91
C HIS A 105 -11.22 5.47 6.40
N VAL A 106 -11.79 6.46 5.73
CA VAL A 106 -11.73 6.60 4.28
C VAL A 106 -11.51 8.05 3.90
N ASP A 107 -10.49 8.28 3.05
CA ASP A 107 -10.15 9.60 2.54
C ASP A 107 -10.43 9.69 1.05
N PHE A 108 -11.21 10.69 0.68
CA PHE A 108 -11.55 11.00 -0.69
C PHE A 108 -10.94 12.35 -1.09
N SER A 109 -10.63 12.47 -2.36
CA SER A 109 -10.27 13.74 -3.00
C SER A 109 -11.25 14.01 -4.13
N GLU A 110 -11.88 15.18 -4.11
CA GLU A 110 -12.65 15.66 -5.25
C GLU A 110 -11.74 15.74 -6.47
N VAL A 111 -12.21 15.26 -7.61
CA VAL A 111 -11.44 15.27 -8.86
C VAL A 111 -12.26 15.87 -9.99
N SER A 112 -11.59 16.60 -10.86
CA SER A 112 -12.15 17.05 -12.13
C SER A 112 -11.87 15.99 -13.19
N LEU A 113 -12.88 15.59 -13.96
CA LEU A 113 -12.73 14.57 -15.00
C LEU A 113 -11.78 15.02 -16.15
N SER A 114 -11.49 16.32 -16.24
CA SER A 114 -10.64 16.90 -17.26
C SER A 114 -9.16 17.06 -16.87
N GLU A 115 -8.83 16.91 -15.59
CA GLU A 115 -7.48 17.10 -15.10
C GLU A 115 -6.78 15.76 -14.85
N LYS A 116 -5.48 15.70 -15.16
CA LYS A 116 -4.66 14.52 -14.84
C LYS A 116 -4.45 14.43 -13.34
N VAL A 117 -4.61 13.24 -12.82
CA VAL A 117 -4.42 12.95 -11.40
C VAL A 117 -3.29 11.95 -11.23
N ARG A 118 -2.46 12.19 -10.21
CA ARG A 118 -1.43 11.24 -9.81
C ARG A 118 -2.00 10.15 -8.95
N ILE A 119 -1.78 8.92 -9.38
CA ILE A 119 -2.26 7.72 -8.69
C ILE A 119 -1.15 6.69 -8.54
N THR A 120 -1.28 5.88 -7.49
CA THR A 120 -0.37 4.76 -7.22
C THR A 120 -1.07 3.46 -7.59
N VAL A 121 -0.55 2.77 -8.60
CA VAL A 121 -1.13 1.52 -9.12
C VAL A 121 -0.29 0.33 -8.69
N PRO A 122 -0.92 -0.74 -8.17
CA PRO A 122 -0.21 -1.95 -7.79
C PRO A 122 0.29 -2.70 -9.04
N VAL A 123 1.47 -3.30 -8.92
CA VAL A 123 2.10 -4.12 -9.95
C VAL A 123 2.10 -5.57 -9.50
N TYR A 124 1.59 -6.45 -10.37
CA TYR A 124 1.58 -7.89 -10.16
C TYR A 124 2.51 -8.56 -11.16
N LEU A 125 3.36 -9.43 -10.68
CA LEU A 125 4.23 -10.25 -11.50
C LEU A 125 3.44 -11.47 -11.97
N VAL A 126 3.44 -11.71 -13.28
CA VAL A 126 2.74 -12.83 -13.90
C VAL A 126 3.77 -13.73 -14.57
N GLY A 127 3.56 -15.04 -14.50
CA GLY A 127 4.50 -16.03 -15.04
C GLY A 127 5.54 -16.48 -14.02
N GLU A 128 6.35 -17.45 -14.43
CA GLU A 128 7.48 -17.97 -13.66
C GLU A 128 8.78 -17.66 -14.40
N ALA A 129 9.68 -16.95 -13.75
CA ALA A 129 10.96 -16.59 -14.35
C ALA A 129 11.80 -17.85 -14.69
N LYS A 130 12.47 -17.83 -15.84
CA LYS A 130 13.38 -18.90 -16.25
C LYS A 130 14.49 -19.12 -15.23
N GLY A 131 15.02 -18.04 -14.64
CA GLY A 131 16.04 -18.10 -13.60
C GLY A 131 15.58 -18.83 -12.34
N VAL A 132 14.27 -18.78 -12.00
CA VAL A 132 13.70 -19.55 -10.89
C VAL A 132 13.54 -21.02 -11.27
N LYS A 133 12.94 -21.32 -12.46
CA LYS A 133 12.67 -22.71 -12.89
C LYS A 133 13.92 -23.52 -13.16
N ILE A 134 14.89 -22.95 -13.87
CA ILE A 134 16.08 -23.66 -14.36
C ILE A 134 17.26 -23.45 -13.40
N GLY A 135 17.42 -22.23 -12.92
CA GLY A 135 18.56 -21.84 -12.09
C GLY A 135 18.34 -21.95 -10.60
N GLY A 136 17.12 -22.31 -10.13
CA GLY A 136 16.82 -22.38 -8.71
C GLY A 136 16.84 -21.02 -7.99
N GLY A 137 16.84 -19.91 -8.74
CA GLY A 137 16.89 -18.56 -8.18
C GLY A 137 15.61 -18.17 -7.44
N VAL A 138 15.69 -17.10 -6.67
CA VAL A 138 14.57 -16.52 -5.93
C VAL A 138 14.14 -15.22 -6.61
N LEU A 139 12.84 -15.12 -6.96
CA LEU A 139 12.24 -13.90 -7.50
C LEU A 139 11.88 -12.97 -6.34
N GLU A 140 12.51 -11.81 -6.29
CA GLU A 140 12.22 -10.76 -5.31
C GLU A 140 11.54 -9.58 -6.00
N GLN A 141 10.36 -9.18 -5.53
CA GLN A 141 9.69 -7.97 -5.97
C GLN A 141 10.09 -6.81 -5.08
N VAL A 142 10.87 -5.86 -5.63
CA VAL A 142 11.36 -4.67 -4.93
C VAL A 142 10.28 -3.60 -4.87
N LEU A 143 9.66 -3.28 -6.01
CA LEU A 143 8.56 -2.33 -6.11
C LEU A 143 7.24 -3.07 -6.31
N ARG A 144 6.28 -2.79 -5.43
CA ARG A 144 4.93 -3.37 -5.50
C ARG A 144 3.91 -2.42 -6.11
N SER A 145 4.27 -1.17 -6.33
CA SER A 145 3.40 -0.13 -6.89
C SER A 145 4.21 0.90 -7.65
N VAL A 146 3.57 1.53 -8.63
CA VAL A 146 4.16 2.55 -9.50
C VAL A 146 3.23 3.76 -9.53
N ASP A 147 3.79 4.97 -9.46
CA ASP A 147 3.05 6.22 -9.57
C ASP A 147 2.94 6.62 -11.02
N ILE A 148 1.72 6.89 -11.46
CA ILE A 148 1.40 7.34 -12.81
C ILE A 148 0.49 8.56 -12.77
N ASP A 149 0.59 9.41 -13.79
CA ASP A 149 -0.36 10.49 -14.04
C ASP A 149 -1.29 10.04 -15.18
N CYS A 150 -2.61 9.99 -14.89
CA CYS A 150 -3.64 9.64 -15.87
C CYS A 150 -4.92 10.44 -15.67
N LEU A 151 -5.86 10.33 -16.60
CA LEU A 151 -7.20 10.88 -16.41
C LEU A 151 -8.00 9.98 -15.46
N PRO A 152 -8.90 10.54 -14.63
CA PRO A 152 -9.71 9.77 -13.69
C PRO A 152 -10.59 8.71 -14.35
N THR A 153 -10.91 8.87 -15.64
CA THR A 153 -11.68 7.92 -16.43
C THR A 153 -10.88 6.70 -16.90
N ASP A 154 -9.55 6.80 -16.93
CA ASP A 154 -8.66 5.76 -17.45
C ASP A 154 -7.77 5.15 -16.36
N ILE A 155 -8.21 5.12 -15.11
CA ILE A 155 -7.46 4.56 -13.98
C ILE A 155 -7.38 3.02 -14.13
N PRO A 156 -6.19 2.41 -14.27
CA PRO A 156 -6.05 0.97 -14.29
C PRO A 156 -6.17 0.39 -12.88
N GLU A 157 -6.79 -0.77 -12.72
CA GLU A 157 -6.89 -1.45 -11.43
C GLU A 157 -5.55 -2.04 -10.99
N LYS A 158 -4.75 -2.51 -11.94
CA LYS A 158 -3.45 -3.16 -11.72
C LYS A 158 -2.62 -3.15 -12.99
N PHE A 159 -1.32 -3.32 -12.84
CA PHE A 159 -0.42 -3.65 -13.94
C PHE A 159 0.04 -5.09 -13.80
N ASP A 160 -0.23 -5.89 -14.81
CA ASP A 160 0.28 -7.26 -14.90
C ASP A 160 1.58 -7.24 -15.73
N VAL A 161 2.68 -7.69 -15.11
CA VAL A 161 4.02 -7.65 -15.69
C VAL A 161 4.52 -9.07 -15.85
N ASP A 162 4.85 -9.45 -17.09
CA ASP A 162 5.37 -10.77 -17.40
C ASP A 162 6.86 -10.86 -17.06
N VAL A 163 7.19 -11.75 -16.13
CA VAL A 163 8.56 -12.02 -15.69
C VAL A 163 9.14 -13.32 -16.27
N SER A 164 8.42 -13.99 -17.17
CA SER A 164 8.82 -15.29 -17.71
C SER A 164 10.16 -15.28 -18.46
N ALA A 165 10.58 -14.12 -18.96
CA ALA A 165 11.82 -13.96 -19.72
C ALA A 165 13.05 -13.71 -18.84
N LEU A 166 12.90 -13.51 -17.53
CA LEU A 166 14.01 -13.16 -16.65
C LEU A 166 14.89 -14.38 -16.34
N ASP A 167 16.19 -14.22 -16.57
CA ASP A 167 17.23 -15.17 -16.20
C ASP A 167 17.79 -14.86 -14.79
N LEU A 168 18.73 -15.69 -14.31
CA LEU A 168 19.44 -15.47 -13.04
C LEU A 168 20.18 -14.12 -13.07
N ASP A 169 20.19 -13.44 -11.95
CA ASP A 169 20.83 -12.13 -11.71
C ASP A 169 20.33 -10.99 -12.63
N GLN A 170 19.19 -11.22 -13.30
CA GLN A 170 18.56 -10.15 -14.08
C GLN A 170 17.62 -9.31 -13.25
N THR A 171 17.65 -8.00 -13.53
CA THR A 171 16.79 -6.99 -12.92
C THR A 171 15.88 -6.41 -13.97
N MET A 172 14.58 -6.38 -13.68
CA MET A 172 13.58 -5.65 -14.47
C MET A 172 13.39 -4.26 -13.86
N PHE A 173 13.46 -3.24 -14.71
CA PHE A 173 13.30 -1.84 -14.30
C PHE A 173 11.91 -1.31 -14.65
N VAL A 174 11.53 -0.19 -14.02
CA VAL A 174 10.26 0.50 -14.30
C VAL A 174 10.17 0.95 -15.78
N ARG A 175 11.29 1.31 -16.42
CA ARG A 175 11.35 1.67 -17.84
C ARG A 175 10.97 0.53 -18.79
N ASP A 176 11.09 -0.73 -18.35
CA ASP A 176 10.81 -1.93 -19.16
C ASP A 176 9.32 -2.29 -19.13
N LEU A 177 8.51 -1.54 -18.38
CA LEU A 177 7.07 -1.70 -18.32
C LEU A 177 6.44 -1.32 -19.67
N LYS A 178 5.71 -2.24 -20.26
CA LYS A 178 4.89 -1.98 -21.45
C LYS A 178 3.57 -1.35 -21.02
N LEU A 179 3.55 -0.02 -20.98
CA LEU A 179 2.37 0.74 -20.62
C LEU A 179 1.75 1.38 -21.86
N ASP A 180 0.43 1.54 -21.85
CA ASP A 180 -0.28 2.27 -22.88
C ASP A 180 0.14 3.76 -22.88
N ALA A 181 0.11 4.40 -24.05
CA ALA A 181 0.47 5.81 -24.22
C ALA A 181 -0.40 6.79 -23.41
N LYS A 182 -1.48 6.31 -22.81
CA LYS A 182 -2.38 7.09 -21.94
C LYS A 182 -1.80 7.41 -20.57
N TYR A 183 -0.79 6.65 -20.14
CA TYR A 183 -0.20 6.75 -18.80
C TYR A 183 1.15 7.44 -18.86
N THR A 184 1.34 8.42 -17.99
CA THR A 184 2.64 9.05 -17.83
C THR A 184 3.26 8.55 -16.53
N VAL A 185 4.35 7.77 -16.62
CA VAL A 185 5.05 7.25 -15.44
C VAL A 185 5.80 8.39 -14.75
N VAL A 186 5.51 8.58 -13.47
CA VAL A 186 6.17 9.57 -12.60
C VAL A 186 7.33 8.93 -11.83
N THR A 187 7.20 7.66 -11.50
CA THR A 187 8.25 6.88 -10.84
C THR A 187 9.51 6.83 -11.70
N ARG A 188 10.68 6.99 -11.11
CA ARG A 188 11.96 6.96 -11.82
C ARG A 188 12.13 5.63 -12.55
N GLY A 189 12.39 5.68 -13.86
CA GLY A 189 12.54 4.50 -14.70
C GLY A 189 13.72 3.59 -14.34
N GLU A 190 14.70 4.09 -13.58
CA GLU A 190 15.89 3.37 -13.12
C GLU A 190 15.64 2.49 -11.90
N LEU A 191 14.47 2.61 -11.26
CA LEU A 191 14.16 1.78 -10.10
C LEU A 191 13.89 0.34 -10.53
N ALA A 192 14.47 -0.59 -9.77
CA ALA A 192 14.24 -2.01 -9.94
C ALA A 192 12.82 -2.38 -9.52
N LEU A 193 12.10 -3.08 -10.37
CA LEU A 193 10.76 -3.58 -10.11
C LEU A 193 10.81 -5.00 -9.54
N ALA A 194 11.56 -5.86 -10.21
CA ALA A 194 11.77 -7.25 -9.81
C ALA A 194 13.21 -7.67 -10.11
N VAL A 195 13.77 -8.53 -9.27
CA VAL A 195 15.12 -9.08 -9.39
C VAL A 195 15.04 -10.57 -9.17
N VAL A 196 15.72 -11.35 -10.01
CA VAL A 196 15.95 -12.78 -9.78
C VAL A 196 17.35 -12.94 -9.21
N LYS A 197 17.45 -13.31 -7.93
CA LYS A 197 18.73 -13.58 -7.26
C LYS A 197 19.06 -15.06 -7.33
N ALA A 198 20.36 -15.38 -7.44
CA ALA A 198 20.80 -16.74 -7.22
C ALA A 198 20.45 -17.17 -5.77
N PRO A 199 20.12 -18.45 -5.55
CA PRO A 199 19.91 -18.91 -4.18
C PRO A 199 21.21 -18.67 -3.40
N ASP A 200 21.14 -17.94 -2.29
CA ASP A 200 22.19 -17.94 -1.30
C ASP A 200 22.21 -19.35 -0.70
N ASP A 201 23.02 -20.23 -1.29
CA ASP A 201 23.49 -21.40 -0.60
C ASP A 201 24.32 -20.87 0.58
N ALA A 202 23.67 -20.61 1.69
CA ALA A 202 24.36 -20.37 2.93
C ALA A 202 25.24 -21.59 3.17
N PRO A 203 26.59 -21.46 3.14
CA PRO A 203 27.44 -22.58 3.39
C PRO A 203 27.30 -22.98 4.85
N ALA A 204 26.55 -24.03 5.08
CA ALA A 204 26.73 -24.83 6.28
C ALA A 204 28.10 -25.54 6.18
N ALA A 205 29.19 -24.78 6.19
CA ALA A 205 30.54 -25.33 6.31
C ALA A 205 31.55 -24.19 6.61
N GLY A 206 31.51 -23.70 7.80
CA GLY A 206 32.45 -22.74 8.34
C GLY A 206 32.90 -23.10 9.75
N ALA A 207 32.95 -24.38 10.06
CA ALA A 207 33.56 -24.87 11.28
C ALA A 207 34.84 -25.62 10.93
N ALA A 208 35.88 -24.90 10.51
CA ALA A 208 37.29 -25.41 10.57
C ALA A 208 38.20 -24.38 9.89
N ALA A 209 38.66 -23.37 10.62
CA ALA A 209 39.98 -22.76 10.45
C ALA A 209 40.06 -21.44 11.24
N ALA A 210 40.23 -21.54 12.53
CA ALA A 210 40.91 -20.51 13.33
C ALA A 210 41.41 -21.13 14.62
N ALA A 211 42.39 -21.98 14.45
CA ALA A 211 43.37 -22.21 15.49
C ALA A 211 44.63 -21.46 15.04
N ALA A 212 44.93 -20.37 15.69
CA ALA A 212 46.28 -19.85 15.96
C ALA A 212 46.20 -18.33 16.13
N GLU A 213 46.56 -17.96 17.29
CA GLU A 213 47.25 -16.82 17.89
C GLU A 213 46.44 -16.18 19.01
N GLU A 214 46.74 -16.68 20.16
CA GLU A 214 47.60 -16.20 21.23
C GLU A 214 47.11 -14.96 21.97
N SER A 215 46.76 -15.30 23.22
CA SER A 215 47.13 -14.59 24.45
C SER A 215 47.02 -13.07 24.48
N LYS A 216 46.09 -12.62 25.28
CA LYS A 216 46.36 -11.75 26.44
C LYS A 216 45.08 -11.53 27.23
N ALA A 217 44.92 -12.26 28.27
CA ALA A 217 44.24 -11.76 29.45
C ALA A 217 45.10 -10.67 30.08
N PRO A 218 44.52 -9.64 30.63
CA PRO A 218 44.72 -9.46 32.04
C PRO A 218 43.49 -9.02 32.82
N GLU A 219 43.42 -9.63 33.95
CA GLU A 219 43.25 -9.03 35.29
C GLU A 219 41.89 -8.54 35.71
N VAL A 220 41.38 -9.41 36.53
CA VAL A 220 40.46 -9.21 37.62
C VAL A 220 40.99 -8.14 38.58
N ILE A 221 40.28 -7.06 38.82
CA ILE A 221 40.34 -6.30 40.06
C ILE A 221 38.99 -6.36 40.75
N LYS A 222 38.95 -7.24 41.74
CA LYS A 222 38.01 -7.19 42.87
C LYS A 222 38.49 -6.08 43.81
N LYS A 223 37.52 -5.28 44.30
CA LYS A 223 37.37 -4.72 45.65
C LYS A 223 36.47 -3.49 45.53
N GLY A 224 35.54 -3.29 46.32
CA GLY A 224 35.02 -3.68 47.61
C GLY A 224 33.81 -2.76 47.77
N LYS A 225 32.71 -3.25 48.17
CA LYS A 225 32.08 -3.28 49.49
C LYS A 225 31.97 -1.90 50.21
N GLU A 226 30.81 -1.71 50.70
CA GLU A 226 30.36 -0.77 51.75
C GLU A 226 29.71 0.54 51.21
N GLU A 227 28.58 1.02 51.57
CA GLU A 227 27.61 0.78 52.65
C GLU A 227 26.44 1.78 52.39
N ALA A 228 25.24 1.38 52.59
CA ALA A 228 24.16 2.29 52.87
C ALA A 228 24.40 2.86 54.28
N PRO A 229 23.76 3.93 54.78
CA PRO A 229 22.31 4.02 54.82
C PRO A 229 21.71 5.46 54.86
N ALA A 230 20.39 5.47 54.67
CA ALA A 230 19.36 6.13 55.47
C ALA A 230 19.23 7.64 55.56
N ALA A 231 17.98 8.02 55.29
CA ALA A 231 17.16 8.99 56.05
C ALA A 231 17.51 10.48 55.87
N GLU A 232 16.61 11.28 55.61
CA GLU A 232 15.49 11.82 56.32
C GLU A 232 14.99 13.11 55.66
N LYS A 233 13.69 13.13 55.47
CA LYS A 233 12.75 14.16 55.95
C LYS A 233 12.86 15.61 55.49
N LYS A 234 11.71 15.97 55.09
CA LYS A 234 10.88 17.11 55.51
C LYS A 234 10.85 18.38 54.68
N GLU A 235 9.62 18.63 54.34
CA GLU A 235 8.83 19.89 54.56
C GLU A 235 9.34 21.12 53.80
N GLU A 236 8.56 21.92 53.26
CA GLU A 236 7.22 22.44 53.44
C GLU A 236 7.05 23.62 52.48
N LYS A 237 5.80 23.80 52.03
CA LYS A 237 5.14 25.09 51.74
C LYS A 237 5.75 26.09 50.74
N LYS A 238 5.07 26.31 49.67
CA LYS A 238 4.10 27.41 49.55
C LYS A 238 3.34 27.28 48.23
#